data_892c407bab8b3d81f6ba8dd73ad2fa5a
#
_entry.id   892c407bab8b3d81f6ba8dd73ad2fa5a
#
_cell.length_a   1.000
_cell.length_b   1.000
_cell.length_c   1.000
_cell.angle_alpha   90.00
_cell.angle_beta   90.00
_cell.angle_gamma   90.00
#
_symmetry.space_group_name_H-M   'P 1'
#
loop_
_entity.id
_entity.type
_entity.pdbx_description
1 polymer ?
#
loop_
_entity_poly.entity_id
_entity_poly.type
_entity_poly.pdbx_seq_one_letter_code
_entity_poly.pdbx_strand_id
1 'polypeptide(L)'
;MKNNDHLIFKVVFNVLIFLLVANAFAQRKNKKLNTISYESLIHESLKFRESGPFRGGRSAAVTGVKNKPDLYYFGATGGGVWKTEDGGKTYKNISDGYFGGSIGSIVVSNSNPNIIYVGGGEVTVRGNVSSGYGIWKSLDAGESWIFSGLPNSKHVPRIVVDPNNSDIVYAAVLGNIYKPDNNRGVYKSIDGGQTWKKILYSNSMSGAVELVMDPNNSRILYASTWRLQRTPYSLSSGGKGSYLWKSTDAGETWKKMNLDNQLNSQVE
;
A
#
# COMPACT_ATOMS: atom_id res chain seq x y z
N MET A 1 52.69 -54.17 47.65
CA MET A 1 51.48 -53.84 46.87
C MET A 1 50.48 -52.86 47.52
N LYS A 2 50.57 -52.53 48.81
CA LYS A 2 49.62 -51.66 49.53
C LYS A 2 49.80 -50.17 49.34
N ASN A 3 50.97 -49.69 48.84
CA ASN A 3 51.20 -48.23 48.72
C ASN A 3 50.69 -47.55 47.43
N ASN A 4 50.53 -48.34 46.35
CA ASN A 4 50.05 -47.77 45.07
C ASN A 4 48.55 -47.52 45.05
N ASP A 5 47.76 -48.30 45.78
CA ASP A 5 46.30 -48.19 45.80
C ASP A 5 45.86 -46.89 46.52
N HIS A 6 46.63 -46.50 47.58
CA HIS A 6 46.39 -45.25 48.28
C HIS A 6 46.72 -44.02 47.43
N LEU A 7 47.70 -44.10 46.57
CA LEU A 7 48.08 -43.01 45.69
C LEU A 7 47.05 -42.85 44.56
N ILE A 8 46.62 -43.97 43.98
CA ILE A 8 45.58 -43.97 42.94
C ILE A 8 44.27 -43.42 43.49
N PHE A 9 43.88 -43.88 44.72
CA PHE A 9 42.65 -43.35 45.35
C PHE A 9 42.72 -41.83 45.60
N LYS A 10 43.84 -41.31 46.07
CA LYS A 10 44.00 -39.86 46.27
C LYS A 10 43.91 -39.07 44.93
N VAL A 11 44.52 -39.58 43.86
CA VAL A 11 44.48 -38.94 42.55
C VAL A 11 43.05 -38.92 42.00
N VAL A 12 42.37 -40.08 42.03
CA VAL A 12 40.98 -40.19 41.58
C VAL A 12 40.05 -39.31 42.39
N PHE A 13 40.23 -39.23 43.71
CA PHE A 13 39.41 -38.41 44.60
C PHE A 13 39.62 -36.92 44.31
N ASN A 14 40.88 -36.47 44.10
CA ASN A 14 41.15 -35.09 43.75
C ASN A 14 40.61 -34.71 42.35
N VAL A 15 40.67 -35.61 41.36
CA VAL A 15 40.08 -35.40 40.05
C VAL A 15 38.55 -35.27 40.13
N LEU A 16 37.91 -36.11 40.97
CA LEU A 16 36.46 -36.06 41.20
C LEU A 16 36.05 -34.71 41.85
N ILE A 17 36.80 -34.28 42.86
CA ILE A 17 36.54 -32.95 43.49
C ILE A 17 36.74 -31.83 42.45
N PHE A 18 37.78 -31.87 41.64
CA PHE A 18 38.03 -30.86 40.63
C PHE A 18 36.89 -30.82 39.57
N LEU A 19 36.38 -31.98 39.18
CA LEU A 19 35.22 -32.06 38.25
C LEU A 19 33.95 -31.55 38.91
N LEU A 20 33.72 -31.79 40.18
CA LEU A 20 32.54 -31.27 40.89
C LEU A 20 32.62 -29.74 41.05
N VAL A 21 33.79 -29.21 41.34
CA VAL A 21 34.00 -27.76 41.45
C VAL A 21 33.89 -27.07 40.09
N ALA A 22 34.43 -27.69 39.03
CA ALA A 22 34.29 -27.19 37.65
C ALA A 22 32.84 -27.13 37.19
N ASN A 23 32.06 -28.16 37.53
CA ASN A 23 30.61 -28.16 37.24
C ASN A 23 29.84 -27.10 38.02
N ALA A 24 30.21 -26.83 39.28
CA ALA A 24 29.61 -25.77 40.10
C ALA A 24 29.89 -24.35 39.53
N PHE A 25 31.07 -24.16 38.95
CA PHE A 25 31.38 -22.90 38.24
C PHE A 25 30.72 -22.78 36.89
N ALA A 26 30.54 -23.89 36.14
CA ALA A 26 29.86 -23.89 34.84
C ALA A 26 28.33 -23.64 34.96
N GLN A 27 27.74 -23.94 36.11
CA GLN A 27 26.32 -23.70 36.39
C GLN A 27 25.99 -22.30 36.88
N ARG A 28 26.95 -21.37 36.96
CA ARG A 28 26.61 -19.94 37.06
C ARG A 28 25.92 -19.50 35.76
N LYS A 29 24.64 -19.89 35.61
CA LYS A 29 23.75 -19.26 34.66
C LYS A 29 23.90 -17.76 34.84
N ASN A 30 24.41 -17.10 33.81
CA ASN A 30 24.22 -15.66 33.65
C ASN A 30 22.72 -15.41 33.73
N LYS A 31 22.24 -15.05 34.92
CA LYS A 31 20.95 -14.44 35.08
C LYS A 31 21.05 -13.16 34.25
N LYS A 32 20.60 -13.22 32.96
CA LYS A 32 20.32 -12.00 32.21
C LYS A 32 19.38 -11.23 33.13
N LEU A 33 19.91 -10.24 33.81
CA LEU A 33 19.07 -9.18 34.30
C LEU A 33 18.30 -8.69 33.09
N ASN A 34 17.00 -8.93 33.06
CA ASN A 34 16.12 -8.21 32.17
C ASN A 34 16.26 -6.75 32.59
N THR A 35 17.23 -6.08 32.03
CA THR A 35 17.29 -4.62 32.08
C THR A 35 16.07 -4.17 31.30
N ILE A 36 15.00 -3.87 32.02
CA ILE A 36 13.86 -3.17 31.49
C ILE A 36 14.45 -1.88 30.94
N SER A 37 14.48 -1.74 29.61
CA SER A 37 14.93 -0.52 28.98
C SER A 37 14.00 0.60 29.44
N TYR A 38 14.53 1.67 30.00
CA TYR A 38 13.73 2.86 30.34
C TYR A 38 12.96 3.38 29.12
N GLU A 39 13.50 3.19 27.91
CA GLU A 39 12.83 3.51 26.66
C GLU A 39 11.53 2.71 26.47
N SER A 40 11.52 1.39 26.76
CA SER A 40 10.31 0.59 26.64
C SER A 40 9.23 1.04 27.64
N LEU A 41 9.61 1.36 28.86
CA LEU A 41 8.69 1.88 29.87
C LEU A 41 8.11 3.25 29.51
N ILE A 42 8.94 4.13 28.91
CA ILE A 42 8.48 5.43 28.43
C ILE A 42 7.50 5.25 27.29
N HIS A 43 7.80 4.37 26.32
CA HIS A 43 6.92 4.12 25.17
C HIS A 43 5.58 3.50 25.60
N GLU A 44 5.57 2.57 26.55
CA GLU A 44 4.34 1.97 27.09
C GLU A 44 3.48 2.95 27.88
N SER A 45 4.12 3.94 28.52
CA SER A 45 3.41 4.96 29.30
C SER A 45 2.88 6.11 28.47
N LEU A 46 3.40 6.30 27.23
CA LEU A 46 2.93 7.34 26.32
C LEU A 46 1.59 6.95 25.71
N LYS A 47 0.55 7.70 26.06
CA LYS A 47 -0.77 7.60 25.41
C LYS A 47 -1.00 8.85 24.58
N PHE A 48 -0.97 8.70 23.27
CA PHE A 48 -1.36 9.77 22.37
C PHE A 48 -2.88 9.95 22.43
N ARG A 49 -3.31 11.19 22.58
CA ARG A 49 -4.71 11.58 22.44
C ARG A 49 -4.82 12.74 21.46
N GLU A 50 -5.85 12.70 20.68
CA GLU A 50 -6.19 13.86 19.85
C GLU A 50 -6.72 14.99 20.75
N SER A 51 -6.05 16.12 20.72
CA SER A 51 -6.40 17.29 21.55
C SER A 51 -7.18 18.36 20.77
N GLY A 52 -7.47 18.10 19.49
CA GLY A 52 -8.12 19.08 18.64
C GLY A 52 -7.22 20.25 18.22
N PRO A 53 -7.75 21.22 17.44
CA PRO A 53 -9.14 21.22 16.96
C PRO A 53 -9.39 20.05 16.00
N PHE A 54 -10.51 19.36 16.20
CA PHE A 54 -10.94 18.25 15.34
C PHE A 54 -11.26 18.82 13.95
N ARG A 55 -10.50 18.42 12.96
CA ARG A 55 -10.71 18.81 11.57
C ARG A 55 -11.07 17.57 10.77
N GLY A 56 -12.06 17.70 9.89
CA GLY A 56 -12.23 16.77 8.79
C GLY A 56 -10.97 16.77 7.93
N GLY A 57 -10.42 15.59 7.65
CA GLY A 57 -9.30 15.43 6.72
C GLY A 57 -9.76 15.54 5.27
N ARG A 58 -8.80 15.47 4.34
CA ARG A 58 -9.11 15.26 2.93
C ARG A 58 -9.43 13.80 2.69
N SER A 59 -10.38 13.55 1.80
CA SER A 59 -10.63 12.23 1.24
C SER A 59 -10.52 12.34 -0.28
N ALA A 60 -9.71 11.48 -0.89
CA ALA A 60 -9.51 11.44 -2.34
C ALA A 60 -10.14 10.20 -2.99
N ALA A 61 -10.50 9.22 -2.19
CA ALA A 61 -11.01 7.94 -2.65
C ALA A 61 -12.33 7.61 -1.96
N VAL A 62 -13.32 7.21 -2.74
CA VAL A 62 -14.62 6.77 -2.24
C VAL A 62 -15.19 5.70 -3.15
N THR A 63 -15.88 4.72 -2.56
CA THR A 63 -16.63 3.71 -3.31
C THR A 63 -17.85 3.26 -2.53
N GLY A 64 -18.96 3.02 -3.24
CA GLY A 64 -20.12 2.34 -2.71
C GLY A 64 -20.14 0.87 -3.10
N VAL A 65 -21.07 0.12 -2.56
CA VAL A 65 -21.27 -1.31 -2.87
C VAL A 65 -22.61 -1.48 -3.58
N LYS A 66 -22.55 -2.11 -4.77
CA LYS A 66 -23.77 -2.37 -5.55
C LYS A 66 -24.79 -3.13 -4.72
N ASN A 67 -26.05 -2.67 -4.74
CA ASN A 67 -27.19 -3.23 -4.01
C ASN A 67 -27.08 -3.18 -2.47
N LYS A 68 -26.14 -2.39 -1.93
CA LYS A 68 -26.00 -2.14 -0.48
C LYS A 68 -25.93 -0.62 -0.26
N PRO A 69 -27.08 0.08 -0.23
CA PRO A 69 -27.13 1.55 -0.25
C PRO A 69 -26.53 2.22 1.01
N ASP A 70 -26.38 1.48 2.10
CA ASP A 70 -25.81 2.00 3.34
C ASP A 70 -24.33 1.66 3.53
N LEU A 71 -23.74 0.85 2.62
CA LEU A 71 -22.35 0.41 2.71
C LEU A 71 -21.44 1.23 1.80
N TYR A 72 -20.54 1.99 2.41
CA TYR A 72 -19.56 2.81 1.73
C TYR A 72 -18.16 2.65 2.34
N TYR A 73 -17.17 2.90 1.52
CA TYR A 73 -15.78 3.00 1.93
C TYR A 73 -15.20 4.33 1.46
N PHE A 74 -14.36 4.95 2.28
CA PHE A 74 -13.56 6.07 1.82
C PHE A 74 -12.10 5.94 2.27
N GLY A 75 -11.21 6.50 1.46
CA GLY A 75 -9.79 6.59 1.73
C GLY A 75 -9.41 8.01 2.14
N ALA A 76 -8.90 8.16 3.35
CA ALA A 76 -8.47 9.44 3.89
C ALA A 76 -7.02 9.75 3.50
N THR A 77 -6.70 11.03 3.39
CA THR A 77 -5.33 11.50 3.28
C THR A 77 -4.67 11.52 4.64
N GLY A 78 -3.78 10.54 4.89
CA GLY A 78 -3.12 10.36 6.18
C GLY A 78 -3.90 9.59 7.22
N GLY A 79 -5.07 9.02 6.88
CA GLY A 79 -5.96 8.36 7.84
C GLY A 79 -6.43 6.96 7.45
N GLY A 80 -5.83 6.34 6.42
CA GLY A 80 -6.19 4.98 5.99
C GLY A 80 -7.59 4.86 5.40
N VAL A 81 -8.17 3.67 5.50
CA VAL A 81 -9.48 3.30 4.94
C VAL A 81 -10.54 3.23 6.02
N TRP A 82 -11.67 3.82 5.73
CA TRP A 82 -12.83 3.88 6.62
C TRP A 82 -14.06 3.24 5.96
N LYS A 83 -14.85 2.53 6.75
CA LYS A 83 -16.07 1.83 6.36
C LYS A 83 -17.26 2.37 7.14
N THR A 84 -18.40 2.56 6.48
CA THR A 84 -19.69 2.76 7.10
C THR A 84 -20.67 1.69 6.61
N GLU A 85 -21.55 1.23 7.45
CA GLU A 85 -22.61 0.26 7.18
C GLU A 85 -24.01 0.81 7.47
N ASP A 86 -24.10 2.10 7.80
CA ASP A 86 -25.31 2.80 8.23
C ASP A 86 -25.59 4.09 7.44
N GLY A 87 -25.10 4.16 6.21
CA GLY A 87 -25.28 5.32 5.33
C GLY A 87 -24.48 6.55 5.75
N GLY A 88 -23.36 6.36 6.46
CA GLY A 88 -22.47 7.44 6.85
C GLY A 88 -22.74 8.06 8.23
N LYS A 89 -23.61 7.45 9.05
CA LYS A 89 -23.85 7.92 10.41
C LYS A 89 -22.67 7.62 11.33
N THR A 90 -22.08 6.43 11.15
CA THR A 90 -20.86 6.01 11.87
C THR A 90 -19.82 5.46 10.91
N TYR A 91 -18.54 5.57 11.29
CA TYR A 91 -17.41 5.07 10.52
C TYR A 91 -16.42 4.32 11.41
N LYS A 92 -15.91 3.19 10.89
CA LYS A 92 -14.85 2.39 11.50
C LYS A 92 -13.62 2.44 10.60
N ASN A 93 -12.44 2.71 11.17
CA ASN A 93 -11.19 2.49 10.45
C ASN A 93 -10.97 0.98 10.31
N ILE A 94 -10.70 0.52 9.08
CA ILE A 94 -10.52 -0.90 8.75
C ILE A 94 -9.12 -1.22 8.22
N SER A 95 -8.23 -0.24 8.15
CA SER A 95 -6.86 -0.43 7.69
C SER A 95 -5.82 -0.38 8.80
N ASP A 96 -6.19 0.03 10.01
CA ASP A 96 -5.29 0.09 11.17
C ASP A 96 -4.75 -1.30 11.50
N GLY A 97 -3.44 -1.37 11.74
CA GLY A 97 -2.73 -2.63 11.97
C GLY A 97 -2.24 -3.34 10.70
N TYR A 98 -2.70 -2.95 9.51
CA TYR A 98 -2.23 -3.47 8.22
C TYR A 98 -1.41 -2.44 7.45
N PHE A 99 -2.00 -1.30 7.18
CA PHE A 99 -1.36 -0.17 6.51
C PHE A 99 -2.02 1.13 6.93
N GLY A 100 -1.26 2.19 6.84
CA GLY A 100 -1.73 3.54 7.14
C GLY A 100 -1.36 4.50 6.02
N GLY A 101 -1.46 5.78 6.32
CA GLY A 101 -1.07 6.84 5.42
C GLY A 101 -2.18 7.26 4.47
N SER A 102 -1.77 7.84 3.36
CA SER A 102 -2.69 8.42 2.37
C SER A 102 -3.19 7.36 1.40
N ILE A 103 -4.49 7.38 1.15
CA ILE A 103 -5.17 6.52 0.19
C ILE A 103 -5.51 7.34 -1.06
N GLY A 104 -5.07 6.87 -2.21
CA GLY A 104 -5.31 7.50 -3.51
C GLY A 104 -6.53 6.95 -4.24
N SER A 105 -6.80 5.66 -4.06
CA SER A 105 -7.94 4.99 -4.70
C SER A 105 -8.46 3.84 -3.85
N ILE A 106 -9.75 3.56 -3.99
CA ILE A 106 -10.41 2.41 -3.41
C ILE A 106 -11.49 1.93 -4.38
N VAL A 107 -11.60 0.62 -4.57
CA VAL A 107 -12.62 0.01 -5.41
C VAL A 107 -13.08 -1.31 -4.83
N VAL A 108 -14.38 -1.52 -4.84
CA VAL A 108 -15.03 -2.80 -4.53
C VAL A 108 -15.34 -3.52 -5.84
N SER A 109 -15.03 -4.80 -5.92
CA SER A 109 -15.36 -5.60 -7.10
C SER A 109 -16.87 -5.77 -7.24
N ASN A 110 -17.38 -5.55 -8.46
CA ASN A 110 -18.80 -5.76 -8.76
C ASN A 110 -19.17 -7.25 -8.79
N SER A 111 -18.24 -8.13 -9.18
CA SER A 111 -18.48 -9.58 -9.24
C SER A 111 -18.43 -10.26 -7.86
N ASN A 112 -17.67 -9.67 -6.93
CA ASN A 112 -17.56 -10.15 -5.56
C ASN A 112 -17.31 -8.99 -4.58
N PRO A 113 -18.33 -8.51 -3.87
CA PRO A 113 -18.21 -7.35 -2.99
C PRO A 113 -17.35 -7.56 -1.75
N ASN A 114 -16.90 -8.79 -1.47
CA ASN A 114 -15.89 -9.04 -0.45
C ASN A 114 -14.47 -8.66 -0.90
N ILE A 115 -14.26 -8.53 -2.21
CA ILE A 115 -12.97 -8.17 -2.77
C ILE A 115 -12.87 -6.66 -2.92
N ILE A 116 -11.89 -6.08 -2.24
CA ILE A 116 -11.60 -4.65 -2.26
C ILE A 116 -10.12 -4.46 -2.61
N TYR A 117 -9.84 -3.50 -3.48
CA TYR A 117 -8.48 -3.04 -3.76
C TYR A 117 -8.31 -1.60 -3.32
N VAL A 118 -7.15 -1.31 -2.73
CA VAL A 118 -6.77 0.01 -2.24
C VAL A 118 -5.41 0.39 -2.78
N GLY A 119 -5.33 1.56 -3.39
CA GLY A 119 -4.09 2.16 -3.86
C GLY A 119 -3.59 3.25 -2.92
N GLY A 120 -2.33 3.15 -2.51
CA GLY A 120 -1.70 4.10 -1.60
C GLY A 120 -1.25 5.39 -2.29
N GLY A 121 -1.07 6.43 -1.50
CA GLY A 121 -0.51 7.73 -1.89
C GLY A 121 -1.54 8.82 -2.13
N GLU A 122 -1.26 10.03 -1.67
CA GLU A 122 -2.11 11.19 -1.87
C GLU A 122 -2.14 11.58 -3.35
N VAL A 123 -3.32 11.81 -3.91
CA VAL A 123 -3.50 12.15 -5.34
C VAL A 123 -3.93 13.60 -5.54
N THR A 124 -4.33 14.30 -4.49
CA THR A 124 -4.53 15.75 -4.50
C THR A 124 -3.19 16.44 -4.40
N VAL A 125 -2.60 16.77 -5.57
CA VAL A 125 -1.24 17.30 -5.65
C VAL A 125 -1.16 18.70 -5.06
N ARG A 126 -0.42 18.82 -3.96
CA ARG A 126 -0.17 20.05 -3.21
C ARG A 126 1.33 20.19 -2.88
N GLY A 127 1.69 21.12 -2.00
CA GLY A 127 3.07 21.31 -1.55
C GLY A 127 3.66 20.14 -0.75
N ASN A 128 2.81 19.49 0.03
CA ASN A 128 3.17 18.40 0.95
C ASN A 128 2.38 17.12 0.62
N VAL A 129 2.69 16.48 -0.46
CA VAL A 129 2.00 15.26 -0.94
C VAL A 129 2.63 14.02 -0.34
N SER A 130 1.84 13.20 0.35
CA SER A 130 2.30 11.99 1.01
C SER A 130 2.32 10.80 0.05
N SER A 131 3.46 10.12 -0.03
CA SER A 131 3.59 8.88 -0.80
C SER A 131 2.90 7.71 -0.12
N GLY A 132 2.40 6.77 -0.92
CA GLY A 132 1.89 5.48 -0.48
C GLY A 132 2.87 4.33 -0.75
N TYR A 133 2.42 3.11 -0.41
CA TYR A 133 3.23 1.89 -0.44
C TYR A 133 2.50 0.78 -1.21
N GLY A 134 2.23 0.99 -2.49
CA GLY A 134 1.66 -0.02 -3.37
C GLY A 134 0.15 -0.18 -3.27
N ILE A 135 -0.29 -1.40 -3.57
CA ILE A 135 -1.69 -1.81 -3.59
C ILE A 135 -1.92 -2.84 -2.47
N TRP A 136 -3.07 -2.74 -1.84
CA TRP A 136 -3.57 -3.66 -0.83
C TRP A 136 -4.90 -4.25 -1.27
N LYS A 137 -5.13 -5.52 -0.90
CA LYS A 137 -6.33 -6.28 -1.25
C LYS A 137 -6.97 -6.85 0.00
N SER A 138 -8.28 -6.77 0.09
CA SER A 138 -9.10 -7.52 1.03
C SER A 138 -9.90 -8.59 0.29
N LEU A 139 -10.14 -9.72 0.94
CA LEU A 139 -10.99 -10.83 0.45
C LEU A 139 -12.26 -11.00 1.31
N ASP A 140 -12.43 -10.18 2.34
CA ASP A 140 -13.44 -10.29 3.39
C ASP A 140 -14.12 -8.95 3.71
N ALA A 141 -14.33 -8.12 2.69
CA ALA A 141 -14.99 -6.81 2.80
C ALA A 141 -14.28 -5.84 3.77
N GLY A 142 -12.94 -5.95 3.87
CA GLY A 142 -12.09 -5.05 4.64
C GLY A 142 -11.80 -5.48 6.07
N GLU A 143 -12.17 -6.71 6.47
CA GLU A 143 -11.82 -7.21 7.81
C GLU A 143 -10.33 -7.56 7.93
N SER A 144 -9.71 -8.03 6.83
CA SER A 144 -8.28 -8.26 6.73
C SER A 144 -7.72 -7.79 5.39
N TRP A 145 -6.40 -7.54 5.36
CA TRP A 145 -5.72 -6.99 4.19
C TRP A 145 -4.41 -7.73 3.91
N ILE A 146 -4.16 -7.95 2.63
CA ILE A 146 -2.90 -8.50 2.12
C ILE A 146 -2.25 -7.48 1.18
N PHE A 147 -0.92 -7.42 1.21
CA PHE A 147 -0.18 -6.60 0.25
C PHE A 147 -0.28 -7.21 -1.15
N SER A 148 -0.67 -6.41 -2.14
CA SER A 148 -0.99 -6.82 -3.50
C SER A 148 -0.07 -6.21 -4.56
N GLY A 149 1.15 -5.86 -4.20
CA GLY A 149 2.21 -5.47 -5.13
C GLY A 149 2.36 -3.98 -5.39
N LEU A 150 3.15 -3.63 -6.40
CA LEU A 150 3.55 -2.29 -6.81
C LEU A 150 4.16 -1.42 -5.68
N PRO A 151 5.14 -1.92 -4.90
CA PRO A 151 5.68 -1.21 -3.73
C PRO A 151 6.27 0.17 -4.06
N ASN A 152 6.69 0.38 -5.29
CA ASN A 152 7.32 1.61 -5.75
C ASN A 152 6.37 2.57 -6.47
N SER A 153 5.06 2.29 -6.49
CA SER A 153 4.04 3.10 -7.20
C SER A 153 3.92 4.53 -6.67
N LYS A 154 4.25 4.77 -5.42
CA LYS A 154 4.17 6.05 -4.69
C LYS A 154 2.77 6.66 -4.64
N HIS A 155 2.11 6.81 -5.79
CA HIS A 155 0.77 7.37 -5.90
C HIS A 155 -0.04 6.55 -6.90
N VAL A 156 -1.15 5.96 -6.42
CA VAL A 156 -2.09 5.15 -7.22
C VAL A 156 -3.45 5.83 -7.24
N PRO A 157 -3.67 6.77 -8.18
CA PRO A 157 -4.87 7.60 -8.24
C PRO A 157 -6.14 6.83 -8.65
N ARG A 158 -6.00 5.73 -9.39
CA ARG A 158 -7.16 4.95 -9.82
C ARG A 158 -6.84 3.48 -9.91
N ILE A 159 -7.77 2.68 -9.42
CA ILE A 159 -7.84 1.23 -9.66
C ILE A 159 -9.18 0.92 -10.31
N VAL A 160 -9.17 0.06 -11.32
CA VAL A 160 -10.36 -0.44 -12.02
C VAL A 160 -10.31 -1.96 -12.00
N VAL A 161 -11.43 -2.57 -11.63
CA VAL A 161 -11.62 -4.04 -11.63
C VAL A 161 -12.60 -4.38 -12.71
N ASP A 162 -12.33 -5.45 -13.48
CA ASP A 162 -13.27 -5.97 -14.46
C ASP A 162 -14.59 -6.34 -13.74
N PRO A 163 -15.74 -5.86 -14.22
CA PRO A 163 -17.03 -6.07 -13.55
C PRO A 163 -17.44 -7.55 -13.45
N ASN A 164 -16.89 -8.42 -14.30
CA ASN A 164 -17.22 -9.83 -14.38
C ASN A 164 -16.15 -10.75 -13.77
N ASN A 165 -14.92 -10.23 -13.59
CA ASN A 165 -13.80 -11.01 -13.06
C ASN A 165 -12.93 -10.15 -12.11
N SER A 166 -13.02 -10.42 -10.82
CA SER A 166 -12.27 -9.71 -9.78
C SER A 166 -10.75 -9.89 -9.85
N ASP A 167 -10.25 -10.86 -10.63
CA ASP A 167 -8.81 -11.10 -10.77
C ASP A 167 -8.19 -10.25 -11.89
N ILE A 168 -9.01 -9.67 -12.77
CA ILE A 168 -8.55 -8.72 -13.78
C ILE A 168 -8.63 -7.31 -13.21
N VAL A 169 -7.47 -6.73 -12.93
CA VAL A 169 -7.34 -5.44 -12.25
C VAL A 169 -6.37 -4.54 -13.01
N TYR A 170 -6.74 -3.28 -13.11
CA TYR A 170 -5.91 -2.24 -13.71
C TYR A 170 -5.61 -1.15 -12.69
N ALA A 171 -4.39 -0.65 -12.68
CA ALA A 171 -3.96 0.42 -11.79
C ALA A 171 -3.29 1.55 -12.57
N ALA A 172 -3.79 2.77 -12.41
CA ALA A 172 -3.10 3.96 -12.84
C ALA A 172 -2.05 4.32 -11.78
N VAL A 173 -0.80 4.50 -12.19
CA VAL A 173 0.32 4.82 -11.32
C VAL A 173 0.93 6.16 -11.76
N LEU A 174 0.77 7.17 -10.90
CA LEU A 174 1.37 8.47 -11.09
C LEU A 174 2.88 8.45 -10.79
N GLY A 175 3.33 7.53 -9.94
CA GLY A 175 4.74 7.36 -9.58
C GLY A 175 5.27 8.45 -8.67
N ASN A 176 6.58 8.60 -8.61
CA ASN A 176 7.22 9.65 -7.83
C ASN A 176 7.02 11.01 -8.49
N ILE A 177 6.34 11.93 -7.82
CA ILE A 177 6.02 13.26 -8.36
C ILE A 177 7.16 14.28 -8.22
N TYR A 178 8.19 13.96 -7.40
CA TYR A 178 9.29 14.89 -7.12
C TYR A 178 10.48 14.72 -8.06
N LYS A 179 10.58 13.57 -8.73
CA LYS A 179 11.67 13.25 -9.66
C LYS A 179 11.20 12.34 -10.79
N PRO A 180 11.99 12.19 -11.88
CA PRO A 180 11.72 11.21 -12.91
C PRO A 180 11.58 9.79 -12.31
N ASP A 181 10.59 9.03 -12.79
CA ASP A 181 10.29 7.70 -12.25
C ASP A 181 9.79 6.77 -13.37
N ASN A 182 10.47 5.65 -13.53
CA ASN A 182 10.10 4.62 -14.49
C ASN A 182 8.94 3.72 -14.01
N ASN A 183 8.49 3.85 -12.76
CA ASN A 183 7.32 3.11 -12.26
C ASN A 183 5.97 3.75 -12.69
N ARG A 184 6.00 4.91 -13.34
CA ARG A 184 4.82 5.59 -13.87
C ARG A 184 4.15 4.79 -14.98
N GLY A 185 2.82 4.91 -15.11
CA GLY A 185 2.06 4.28 -16.20
C GLY A 185 0.80 3.55 -15.75
N VAL A 186 0.25 2.72 -16.65
CA VAL A 186 -0.86 1.81 -16.30
C VAL A 186 -0.34 0.39 -16.17
N TYR A 187 -0.79 -0.29 -15.15
CA TYR A 187 -0.47 -1.68 -14.87
C TYR A 187 -1.73 -2.54 -14.94
N LYS A 188 -1.57 -3.79 -15.35
CA LYS A 188 -2.61 -4.81 -15.40
C LYS A 188 -2.17 -6.03 -14.61
N SER A 189 -3.08 -6.59 -13.84
CA SER A 189 -3.00 -7.91 -13.25
C SER A 189 -4.11 -8.79 -13.82
N ILE A 190 -3.86 -10.09 -13.94
CA ILE A 190 -4.85 -11.11 -14.35
C ILE A 190 -4.97 -12.22 -13.30
N ASP A 191 -4.31 -12.07 -12.16
CA ASP A 191 -4.20 -13.04 -11.09
C ASP A 191 -4.60 -12.45 -9.73
N GLY A 192 -5.47 -11.45 -9.76
CA GLY A 192 -5.98 -10.81 -8.55
C GLY A 192 -4.95 -9.96 -7.82
N GLY A 193 -3.99 -9.38 -8.54
CA GLY A 193 -2.97 -8.48 -7.99
C GLY A 193 -1.74 -9.18 -7.42
N GLN A 194 -1.53 -10.48 -7.71
CA GLN A 194 -0.31 -11.19 -7.32
C GLN A 194 0.87 -10.75 -8.20
N THR A 195 0.63 -10.62 -9.51
CA THR A 195 1.61 -10.11 -10.46
C THR A 195 1.05 -8.94 -11.28
N TRP A 196 1.93 -8.03 -11.69
CA TRP A 196 1.57 -6.81 -12.42
C TRP A 196 2.46 -6.62 -13.63
N LYS A 197 1.82 -6.44 -14.79
CA LYS A 197 2.48 -6.07 -16.05
C LYS A 197 2.19 -4.61 -16.36
N LYS A 198 3.22 -3.81 -16.65
CA LYS A 198 3.03 -2.45 -17.16
C LYS A 198 2.56 -2.53 -18.61
N ILE A 199 1.39 -1.96 -18.90
CA ILE A 199 0.73 -1.99 -20.21
C ILE A 199 0.69 -0.63 -20.93
N LEU A 200 0.92 0.46 -20.21
CA LEU A 200 1.06 1.81 -20.79
C LEU A 200 2.17 2.57 -20.09
N TYR A 201 3.08 3.12 -20.86
CA TYR A 201 4.14 4.00 -20.38
C TYR A 201 4.33 5.16 -21.35
N SER A 202 4.23 6.39 -20.87
CA SER A 202 4.46 7.59 -21.68
C SER A 202 5.91 8.03 -21.64
N ASN A 203 6.40 8.40 -20.47
CA ASN A 203 7.81 8.71 -20.17
C ASN A 203 8.02 8.82 -18.65
N SER A 204 9.26 9.02 -18.21
CA SER A 204 9.61 9.09 -16.78
C SER A 204 9.07 10.32 -16.04
N MET A 205 8.57 11.33 -16.76
CA MET A 205 8.00 12.55 -16.17
C MET A 205 6.47 12.51 -16.15
N SER A 206 5.84 11.55 -16.82
CA SER A 206 4.38 11.50 -17.02
C SER A 206 3.80 10.20 -16.48
N GLY A 207 2.96 10.28 -15.46
CA GLY A 207 2.28 9.15 -14.86
C GLY A 207 0.81 9.07 -15.26
N ALA A 208 0.20 7.91 -15.09
CA ALA A 208 -1.23 7.75 -15.25
C ALA A 208 -1.97 8.33 -14.04
N VAL A 209 -3.01 9.15 -14.29
CA VAL A 209 -3.79 9.82 -13.25
C VAL A 209 -5.25 9.44 -13.25
N GLU A 210 -5.76 8.98 -14.40
CA GLU A 210 -7.12 8.49 -14.50
C GLU A 210 -7.16 7.26 -15.39
N LEU A 211 -8.07 6.36 -15.08
CA LEU A 211 -8.33 5.14 -15.81
C LEU A 211 -9.83 4.82 -15.73
N VAL A 212 -10.45 4.65 -16.88
CA VAL A 212 -11.87 4.33 -16.98
C VAL A 212 -12.04 3.12 -17.89
N MET A 213 -12.90 2.21 -17.48
CA MET A 213 -13.35 1.06 -18.27
C MET A 213 -14.78 1.31 -18.75
N ASP A 214 -15.07 0.97 -19.98
CA ASP A 214 -16.43 1.00 -20.51
C ASP A 214 -17.29 -0.03 -19.73
N PRO A 215 -18.41 0.40 -19.12
CA PRO A 215 -19.23 -0.50 -18.28
C PRO A 215 -19.89 -1.64 -19.05
N ASN A 216 -20.03 -1.50 -20.35
CA ASN A 216 -20.66 -2.50 -21.23
C ASN A 216 -19.64 -3.38 -21.96
N ASN A 217 -18.38 -2.94 -22.04
CA ASN A 217 -17.32 -3.68 -22.72
C ASN A 217 -15.98 -3.48 -22.02
N SER A 218 -15.61 -4.41 -21.15
CA SER A 218 -14.37 -4.35 -20.37
C SER A 218 -13.06 -4.36 -21.19
N ARG A 219 -13.16 -4.61 -22.50
CA ARG A 219 -12.03 -4.49 -23.43
C ARG A 219 -11.70 -3.05 -23.79
N ILE A 220 -12.65 -2.13 -23.60
CA ILE A 220 -12.46 -0.71 -23.90
C ILE A 220 -12.02 0.01 -22.63
N LEU A 221 -10.84 0.61 -22.73
CA LEU A 221 -10.23 1.38 -21.62
C LEU A 221 -9.82 2.76 -22.14
N TYR A 222 -9.97 3.74 -21.26
CA TYR A 222 -9.43 5.08 -21.45
C TYR A 222 -8.48 5.38 -20.30
N ALA A 223 -7.32 5.96 -20.61
CA ALA A 223 -6.36 6.40 -19.61
C ALA A 223 -5.88 7.81 -19.92
N SER A 224 -5.68 8.62 -18.89
CA SER A 224 -4.97 9.88 -19.02
C SER A 224 -3.60 9.80 -18.37
N THR A 225 -2.60 10.30 -19.08
CA THR A 225 -1.26 10.51 -18.52
C THR A 225 -1.02 12.02 -18.33
N TRP A 226 -0.35 12.36 -17.25
CA TRP A 226 -0.06 13.72 -16.85
C TRP A 226 1.43 13.91 -16.58
N ARG A 227 2.04 14.82 -17.31
CA ARG A 227 3.41 15.26 -17.04
C ARG A 227 3.36 16.22 -15.86
N LEU A 228 4.05 15.82 -14.80
CA LEU A 228 4.01 16.47 -13.51
C LEU A 228 5.37 16.36 -12.81
N GLN A 229 5.83 17.51 -12.30
CA GLN A 229 6.91 17.55 -11.31
C GLN A 229 6.57 18.55 -10.20
N ARG A 230 6.64 18.08 -8.96
CA ARG A 230 6.37 18.87 -7.77
C ARG A 230 7.68 19.17 -7.02
N THR A 231 7.84 20.39 -6.58
CA THR A 231 8.84 20.79 -5.57
C THR A 231 8.11 21.42 -4.38
N PRO A 232 8.75 21.67 -3.24
CA PRO A 232 8.09 22.34 -2.11
C PRO A 232 7.50 23.71 -2.48
N TYR A 233 8.06 24.41 -3.45
CA TYR A 233 7.72 25.78 -3.84
C TYR A 233 7.16 25.92 -5.26
N SER A 234 7.18 24.85 -6.08
CA SER A 234 6.70 24.93 -7.47
C SER A 234 5.95 23.69 -7.91
N LEU A 235 5.12 23.85 -8.93
CA LEU A 235 4.44 22.78 -9.64
C LEU A 235 4.64 23.01 -11.13
N SER A 236 5.36 22.11 -11.80
CA SER A 236 5.40 22.06 -13.26
C SER A 236 4.38 21.04 -13.75
N SER A 237 3.41 21.49 -14.53
CA SER A 237 2.24 20.74 -14.96
C SER A 237 2.04 20.84 -16.47
N GLY A 238 1.65 19.72 -17.09
CA GLY A 238 1.39 19.67 -18.53
C GLY A 238 2.63 19.51 -19.41
N GLY A 239 2.41 19.41 -20.71
CA GLY A 239 3.44 19.27 -21.74
C GLY A 239 3.60 17.84 -22.27
N LYS A 240 4.73 17.57 -22.95
CA LYS A 240 5.00 16.30 -23.63
C LYS A 240 4.88 15.10 -22.69
N GLY A 241 3.96 14.18 -23.02
CA GLY A 241 3.62 13.02 -22.19
C GLY A 241 2.27 13.12 -21.45
N SER A 242 1.63 14.30 -21.47
CA SER A 242 0.24 14.49 -21.04
C SER A 242 -0.67 14.18 -22.21
N TYR A 243 -1.33 13.04 -22.19
CA TYR A 243 -2.14 12.54 -23.28
C TYR A 243 -3.38 11.82 -22.77
N LEU A 244 -4.40 11.76 -23.61
CA LEU A 244 -5.52 10.81 -23.48
C LEU A 244 -5.25 9.60 -24.38
N TRP A 245 -5.46 8.42 -23.82
CA TRP A 245 -5.22 7.14 -24.48
C TRP A 245 -6.49 6.31 -24.51
N LYS A 246 -6.66 5.52 -25.56
CA LYS A 246 -7.73 4.55 -25.71
C LYS A 246 -7.15 3.18 -26.05
N SER A 247 -7.63 2.15 -25.38
CA SER A 247 -7.45 0.74 -25.75
C SER A 247 -8.80 0.14 -26.13
N THR A 248 -8.81 -0.81 -27.06
CA THR A 248 -9.99 -1.59 -27.47
C THR A 248 -9.77 -3.11 -27.33
N ASP A 249 -8.64 -3.49 -26.72
CA ASP A 249 -8.17 -4.87 -26.58
C ASP A 249 -7.76 -5.23 -25.16
N ALA A 250 -8.46 -4.66 -24.18
CA ALA A 250 -8.21 -4.86 -22.75
C ALA A 250 -6.79 -4.43 -22.30
N GLY A 251 -6.26 -3.37 -22.92
CA GLY A 251 -4.99 -2.77 -22.56
C GLY A 251 -3.77 -3.38 -23.22
N GLU A 252 -3.92 -4.30 -24.17
CA GLU A 252 -2.75 -4.88 -24.86
C GLU A 252 -2.10 -3.84 -25.78
N THR A 253 -2.91 -3.01 -26.47
CA THR A 253 -2.43 -1.86 -27.24
C THR A 253 -3.15 -0.57 -26.88
N TRP A 254 -2.45 0.55 -27.03
CA TRP A 254 -2.96 1.87 -26.70
C TRP A 254 -2.75 2.85 -27.85
N LYS A 255 -3.83 3.56 -28.21
CA LYS A 255 -3.77 4.63 -29.19
C LYS A 255 -3.90 5.97 -28.49
N LYS A 256 -2.98 6.92 -28.79
CA LYS A 256 -3.10 8.29 -28.38
C LYS A 256 -4.29 8.92 -29.12
N MET A 257 -5.18 9.56 -28.37
CA MET A 257 -6.30 10.30 -28.95
C MET A 257 -5.83 11.72 -29.34
N ASN A 258 -6.03 12.07 -30.61
CA ASN A 258 -5.79 13.42 -31.08
C ASN A 258 -7.06 14.24 -30.81
N LEU A 259 -6.99 15.16 -29.85
CA LEU A 259 -8.08 16.07 -29.53
C LEU A 259 -8.06 17.32 -30.41
N ASP A 260 -6.96 17.58 -31.10
CA ASP A 260 -6.73 18.82 -31.85
C ASP A 260 -7.69 19.07 -33.02
N ASN A 261 -8.28 17.98 -33.58
CA ASN A 261 -9.23 18.09 -34.69
C ASN A 261 -10.70 18.24 -34.27
N GLN A 262 -11.03 18.03 -33.01
CA GLN A 262 -12.42 18.13 -32.54
C GLN A 262 -12.71 19.40 -31.74
N LEU A 263 -11.69 20.01 -31.12
CA LEU A 263 -11.86 21.25 -30.40
C LEU A 263 -11.90 22.49 -31.34
N ASN A 264 -11.23 22.43 -32.48
CA ASN A 264 -11.22 23.51 -33.46
C ASN A 264 -12.52 23.62 -34.28
N SER A 265 -13.42 22.67 -34.24
CA SER A 265 -14.71 22.72 -34.94
C SER A 265 -15.88 23.22 -34.09
N GLN A 266 -15.63 23.60 -32.82
CA GLN A 266 -16.68 24.10 -31.91
C GLN A 266 -16.43 25.53 -31.42
N VAL A 267 -15.41 26.21 -31.96
CA VAL A 267 -15.06 27.61 -31.60
C VAL A 267 -15.09 28.46 -32.88
N GLU A 268 -16.16 28.37 -33.66
CA GLU A 268 -16.57 29.38 -34.64
C GLU A 268 -17.94 29.95 -34.28
#